data_7ef80d5637c499ff84d00f7135065ac4
#
_entry.id   7ef80d5637c499ff84d00f7135065ac4
#
_cell.length_a   1.000
_cell.length_b   1.000
_cell.length_c   1.000
_cell.angle_alpha   90.00
_cell.angle_beta   90.00
_cell.angle_gamma   90.00
#
_symmetry.space_group_name_H-M   'P 1'
#
loop_
_entity.id
_entity.type
_entity.pdbx_description
1 polymer ?
#
loop_
_entity_poly.entity_id
_entity_poly.type
_entity_poly.pdbx_seq_one_letter_code
_entity_poly.pdbx_strand_id
1 'polypeptide(L)'
;IFRKARTSAPCIILFDEIDSLAKPRAAYAEDSGVGEVTLSQLLTEMDSGGSSDGIYIVATTNRPDLLDISLIRPGRLDLAVYIGAPDEPARNQILSIIVSDMPLEKNLSLDEISKLTEGYSGADLESLAREAGLSSMRRDEASPTILYSDFKQALKFVKPSISEEIESWYTSIRKRMSVPLDQNAKNGIYS
;
A
#
# COMPACT_ATOMS: atom_id res chain seq x y z
N ILE A 1 2.38 -13.21 -19.40
CA ILE A 1 2.16 -11.78 -19.12
C ILE A 1 2.99 -10.95 -20.09
N PHE A 2 4.32 -11.02 -20.10
CA PHE A 2 5.24 -10.19 -20.89
C PHE A 2 5.00 -10.28 -22.41
N ARG A 3 4.72 -11.47 -22.95
CA ARG A 3 4.37 -11.61 -24.37
C ARG A 3 3.14 -10.79 -24.77
N LYS A 4 2.11 -10.74 -23.89
CA LYS A 4 0.93 -9.89 -24.13
C LYS A 4 1.29 -8.41 -23.99
N ALA A 5 2.11 -8.05 -23.03
CA ALA A 5 2.55 -6.66 -22.84
C ALA A 5 3.28 -6.12 -24.08
N ARG A 6 4.21 -6.91 -24.66
CA ARG A 6 4.93 -6.51 -25.90
C ARG A 6 3.99 -6.26 -27.07
N THR A 7 2.90 -7.01 -27.18
CA THR A 7 1.90 -6.79 -28.26
C THR A 7 0.95 -5.63 -27.99
N SER A 8 0.91 -5.14 -26.75
CA SER A 8 -0.01 -4.05 -26.30
C SER A 8 0.72 -2.81 -25.83
N ALA A 9 2.01 -2.69 -26.17
CA ALA A 9 2.80 -1.53 -25.77
C ALA A 9 2.27 -0.24 -26.44
N PRO A 10 2.29 0.92 -25.77
CA PRO A 10 2.78 1.10 -24.39
C PRO A 10 1.80 0.58 -23.32
N CYS A 11 2.33 -0.06 -22.30
CA CYS A 11 1.50 -0.63 -21.23
C CYS A 11 2.23 -0.68 -19.88
N ILE A 12 1.46 -0.86 -18.80
CA ILE A 12 1.96 -1.05 -17.43
C ILE A 12 1.63 -2.48 -17.02
N ILE A 13 2.64 -3.20 -16.50
CA ILE A 13 2.45 -4.47 -15.81
C ILE A 13 2.44 -4.15 -14.31
N LEU A 14 1.36 -4.48 -13.63
CA LEU A 14 1.25 -4.37 -12.18
C LEU A 14 1.41 -5.76 -11.55
N PHE A 15 2.40 -5.90 -10.68
CA PHE A 15 2.56 -7.05 -9.79
C PHE A 15 2.13 -6.65 -8.38
N ASP A 16 1.04 -7.21 -7.91
CA ASP A 16 0.61 -7.06 -6.53
C ASP A 16 1.21 -8.18 -5.68
N GLU A 17 1.69 -7.86 -4.47
CA GLU A 17 2.34 -8.80 -3.56
C GLU A 17 3.49 -9.58 -4.23
N ILE A 18 4.42 -8.87 -4.89
CA ILE A 18 5.52 -9.49 -5.65
C ILE A 18 6.43 -10.39 -4.79
N ASP A 19 6.46 -10.20 -3.48
CA ASP A 19 7.18 -11.05 -2.54
C ASP A 19 6.70 -12.51 -2.56
N SER A 20 5.49 -12.78 -3.01
CA SER A 20 5.00 -14.15 -3.22
C SER A 20 5.73 -14.89 -4.35
N LEU A 21 6.22 -14.14 -5.35
CA LEU A 21 6.92 -14.69 -6.53
C LEU A 21 8.44 -14.53 -6.45
N ALA A 22 8.93 -13.68 -5.57
CA ALA A 22 10.27 -13.10 -5.65
C ALA A 22 11.06 -13.22 -4.35
N LYS A 23 10.88 -14.32 -3.63
CA LYS A 23 11.63 -14.61 -2.40
C LYS A 23 13.12 -14.78 -2.68
N PRO A 24 14.00 -14.53 -1.69
CA PRO A 24 15.42 -14.82 -1.81
C PRO A 24 15.67 -16.31 -2.11
N ARG A 25 16.66 -16.60 -2.95
CA ARG A 25 17.01 -17.98 -3.34
C ARG A 25 17.19 -18.92 -2.17
N ALA A 26 17.75 -18.43 -1.06
CA ALA A 26 17.92 -19.22 0.17
C ALA A 26 16.60 -19.68 0.81
N ALA A 27 15.48 -18.99 0.55
CA ALA A 27 14.17 -19.37 1.07
C ALA A 27 13.52 -20.55 0.30
N TYR A 28 14.07 -20.93 -0.86
CA TYR A 28 13.57 -22.04 -1.66
C TYR A 28 14.29 -23.38 -1.38
N ALA A 29 15.22 -23.41 -0.39
CA ALA A 29 16.03 -24.59 -0.11
C ALA A 29 15.20 -25.84 0.32
N GLU A 30 13.98 -25.62 0.82
CA GLU A 30 13.03 -26.67 1.20
C GLU A 30 11.90 -26.88 0.18
N ASP A 31 11.79 -26.03 -0.82
CA ASP A 31 10.73 -26.10 -1.83
C ASP A 31 11.29 -26.69 -3.13
N SER A 32 10.44 -27.32 -3.93
CA SER A 32 10.77 -28.11 -5.13
C SER A 32 11.49 -27.36 -6.28
N GLY A 33 12.20 -26.26 -6.01
CA GLY A 33 12.95 -25.47 -7.00
C GLY A 33 12.08 -24.62 -7.94
N VAL A 34 10.77 -24.75 -7.90
CA VAL A 34 9.81 -24.04 -8.77
C VAL A 34 9.89 -22.53 -8.57
N GLY A 35 10.04 -22.08 -7.31
CA GLY A 35 10.16 -20.66 -7.00
C GLY A 35 11.41 -20.02 -7.60
N GLU A 36 12.55 -20.71 -7.56
CA GLU A 36 13.80 -20.22 -8.14
C GLU A 36 13.71 -20.11 -9.67
N VAL A 37 13.08 -21.08 -10.31
CA VAL A 37 12.84 -21.06 -11.78
C VAL A 37 11.93 -19.88 -12.14
N THR A 38 10.87 -19.64 -11.35
CA THR A 38 9.92 -18.53 -11.57
C THR A 38 10.62 -17.18 -11.44
N LEU A 39 11.41 -16.99 -10.38
CA LEU A 39 12.19 -15.78 -10.19
C LEU A 39 13.18 -15.54 -11.34
N SER A 40 13.91 -16.58 -11.73
CA SER A 40 14.88 -16.51 -12.83
C SER A 40 14.22 -16.14 -14.15
N GLN A 41 13.05 -16.71 -14.43
CA GLN A 41 12.26 -16.38 -15.61
C GLN A 41 11.76 -14.92 -15.55
N LEU A 42 11.26 -14.47 -14.39
CA LEU A 42 10.82 -13.09 -14.19
C LEU A 42 11.97 -12.10 -14.49
N LEU A 43 13.14 -12.34 -13.92
CA LEU A 43 14.33 -11.52 -14.15
C LEU A 43 14.72 -11.46 -15.64
N THR A 44 14.68 -12.61 -16.32
CA THR A 44 14.97 -12.69 -17.76
C THR A 44 13.97 -11.90 -18.59
N GLU A 45 12.69 -11.97 -18.25
CA GLU A 45 11.64 -11.20 -18.95
C GLU A 45 11.77 -9.69 -18.70
N MET A 46 12.14 -9.28 -17.49
CA MET A 46 12.40 -7.87 -17.16
C MET A 46 13.60 -7.32 -17.94
N ASP A 47 14.67 -8.09 -18.04
CA ASP A 47 15.87 -7.70 -18.78
C ASP A 47 15.62 -7.63 -20.32
N SER A 48 14.70 -8.47 -20.81
CA SER A 48 14.37 -8.54 -22.25
C SER A 48 13.36 -7.50 -22.69
N GLY A 49 12.59 -6.91 -21.77
CA GLY A 49 11.48 -6.01 -22.08
C GLY A 49 11.64 -4.65 -21.41
N GLY A 50 12.84 -4.08 -21.45
CA GLY A 50 13.13 -2.79 -20.82
C GLY A 50 12.30 -1.61 -21.37
N SER A 51 12.50 -0.44 -20.77
CA SER A 51 11.80 0.82 -21.11
C SER A 51 11.82 1.20 -22.59
N SER A 52 12.75 0.66 -23.37
CA SER A 52 12.81 0.81 -24.83
C SER A 52 11.60 0.21 -25.56
N ASP A 53 10.93 -0.78 -24.98
CA ASP A 53 9.77 -1.44 -25.58
C ASP A 53 8.43 -0.81 -25.15
N GLY A 54 8.46 0.30 -24.37
CA GLY A 54 7.25 0.95 -23.87
C GLY A 54 6.49 0.14 -22.81
N ILE A 55 7.17 -0.78 -22.09
CA ILE A 55 6.60 -1.56 -21.01
C ILE A 55 7.14 -1.01 -19.69
N TYR A 56 6.23 -0.61 -18.80
CA TYR A 56 6.56 -0.17 -17.45
C TYR A 56 6.11 -1.21 -16.44
N ILE A 57 6.95 -1.44 -15.42
CA ILE A 57 6.65 -2.43 -14.38
C ILE A 57 6.44 -1.67 -13.06
N VAL A 58 5.32 -1.93 -12.43
CA VAL A 58 5.00 -1.46 -11.08
C VAL A 58 4.78 -2.69 -10.20
N ALA A 59 5.41 -2.72 -9.04
CA ALA A 59 5.26 -3.82 -8.10
C ALA A 59 4.91 -3.28 -6.71
N THR A 60 4.02 -3.98 -6.00
CA THR A 60 3.70 -3.69 -4.60
C THR A 60 4.18 -4.83 -3.71
N THR A 61 4.54 -4.52 -2.48
CA THR A 61 4.85 -5.51 -1.45
C THR A 61 4.64 -4.95 -0.05
N ASN A 62 4.14 -5.78 0.84
CA ASN A 62 4.09 -5.53 2.29
C ASN A 62 5.32 -6.12 3.01
N ARG A 63 6.15 -6.91 2.31
CA ARG A 63 7.32 -7.60 2.86
C ARG A 63 8.58 -7.31 2.02
N PRO A 64 9.04 -6.06 2.00
CA PRO A 64 10.22 -5.68 1.22
C PRO A 64 11.50 -6.41 1.68
N ASP A 65 11.53 -6.92 2.93
CA ASP A 65 12.59 -7.75 3.47
C ASP A 65 12.70 -9.13 2.79
N LEU A 66 11.62 -9.61 2.18
CA LEU A 66 11.56 -10.89 1.46
C LEU A 66 11.88 -10.77 -0.03
N LEU A 67 12.13 -9.58 -0.55
CA LEU A 67 12.47 -9.41 -1.95
C LEU A 67 13.92 -9.84 -2.24
N ASP A 68 14.10 -10.60 -3.31
CA ASP A 68 15.44 -10.88 -3.82
C ASP A 68 16.11 -9.60 -4.32
N ILE A 69 17.35 -9.36 -3.89
CA ILE A 69 18.11 -8.14 -4.21
C ILE A 69 18.32 -7.95 -5.72
N SER A 70 18.25 -9.03 -6.51
CA SER A 70 18.40 -8.97 -7.96
C SER A 70 17.25 -8.23 -8.66
N LEU A 71 16.08 -8.15 -8.01
CA LEU A 71 14.94 -7.38 -8.51
C LEU A 71 15.13 -5.87 -8.35
N ILE A 72 15.82 -5.45 -7.29
CA ILE A 72 15.98 -4.04 -6.89
C ILE A 72 17.29 -3.50 -7.47
N ARG A 73 17.54 -3.75 -8.76
CA ARG A 73 18.73 -3.27 -9.45
C ARG A 73 18.35 -2.27 -10.55
N PRO A 74 19.26 -1.34 -10.91
CA PRO A 74 19.07 -0.46 -12.06
C PRO A 74 18.64 -1.23 -13.31
N GLY A 75 17.63 -0.72 -14.00
CA GLY A 75 17.04 -1.35 -15.17
C GLY A 75 15.92 -2.36 -14.89
N ARG A 76 15.56 -2.60 -13.62
CA ARG A 76 14.44 -3.44 -13.17
C ARG A 76 13.50 -2.63 -12.29
N LEU A 77 13.37 -2.97 -10.99
CA LEU A 77 12.65 -2.16 -10.00
C LEU A 77 13.65 -1.19 -9.35
N ASP A 78 14.05 -0.16 -10.08
CA ASP A 78 15.10 0.77 -9.68
C ASP A 78 14.60 1.95 -8.84
N LEU A 79 13.29 2.17 -8.79
CA LEU A 79 12.67 3.20 -7.97
C LEU A 79 11.78 2.56 -6.89
N ALA A 80 12.15 2.74 -5.64
CA ALA A 80 11.35 2.31 -4.50
C ALA A 80 10.63 3.52 -3.87
N VAL A 81 9.29 3.45 -3.80
CA VAL A 81 8.44 4.45 -3.14
C VAL A 81 7.86 3.84 -1.88
N TYR A 82 8.15 4.45 -0.74
CA TYR A 82 7.55 4.05 0.53
C TYR A 82 6.22 4.77 0.74
N ILE A 83 5.17 3.99 0.96
CA ILE A 83 3.84 4.48 1.36
C ILE A 83 3.68 4.18 2.85
N GLY A 84 3.85 5.20 3.68
CA GLY A 84 3.74 5.10 5.14
C GLY A 84 2.32 5.15 5.65
N ALA A 85 2.19 5.09 6.98
CA ALA A 85 0.92 5.35 7.65
C ALA A 85 0.37 6.73 7.28
N PRO A 86 -0.96 6.89 7.11
CA PRO A 86 -1.55 8.19 6.81
C PRO A 86 -1.40 9.13 8.02
N ASP A 87 -0.96 10.36 7.78
CA ASP A 87 -0.97 11.44 8.76
C ASP A 87 -2.42 11.92 9.04
N GLU A 88 -2.59 12.81 10.02
CA GLU A 88 -3.93 13.29 10.41
C GLU A 88 -4.72 13.91 9.24
N PRO A 89 -4.15 14.79 8.39
CA PRO A 89 -4.84 15.30 7.20
C PRO A 89 -5.22 14.22 6.20
N ALA A 90 -4.34 13.24 5.96
CA ALA A 90 -4.62 12.12 5.07
C ALA A 90 -5.74 11.23 5.63
N ARG A 91 -5.76 10.94 6.94
CA ARG A 91 -6.85 10.19 7.57
C ARG A 91 -8.19 10.90 7.43
N ASN A 92 -8.21 12.23 7.56
CA ASN A 92 -9.42 13.02 7.32
C ASN A 92 -9.92 12.87 5.88
N GLN A 93 -9.03 12.97 4.89
CA GLN A 93 -9.36 12.77 3.48
C GLN A 93 -9.87 11.34 3.20
N ILE A 94 -9.21 10.33 3.75
CA ILE A 94 -9.64 8.92 3.63
C ILE A 94 -11.04 8.75 4.23
N LEU A 95 -11.26 9.26 5.45
CA LEU A 95 -12.58 9.21 6.09
C LEU A 95 -13.63 9.91 5.23
N SER A 96 -13.35 11.09 4.68
CA SER A 96 -14.30 11.83 3.85
C SER A 96 -14.75 11.05 2.61
N ILE A 97 -13.84 10.27 2.02
CA ILE A 97 -14.14 9.40 0.88
C ILE A 97 -15.01 8.22 1.33
N ILE A 98 -14.61 7.55 2.42
CA ILE A 98 -15.31 6.35 2.93
C ILE A 98 -16.76 6.68 3.31
N VAL A 99 -16.98 7.83 3.96
CA VAL A 99 -18.28 8.19 4.48
C VAL A 99 -19.15 9.01 3.51
N SER A 100 -18.68 9.25 2.27
CA SER A 100 -19.38 10.11 1.28
C SER A 100 -20.81 9.69 1.01
N ASP A 101 -21.09 8.39 1.02
CA ASP A 101 -22.41 7.82 0.75
C ASP A 101 -23.16 7.39 2.03
N MET A 102 -22.61 7.70 3.21
CA MET A 102 -23.19 7.31 4.50
C MET A 102 -24.10 8.41 5.07
N PRO A 103 -25.22 8.04 5.70
CA PRO A 103 -26.14 9.00 6.30
C PRO A 103 -25.58 9.57 7.61
N LEU A 104 -24.75 10.60 7.51
CA LEU A 104 -24.14 11.28 8.65
C LEU A 104 -25.03 12.37 9.22
N GLU A 105 -24.89 12.67 10.51
CA GLU A 105 -25.45 13.89 11.08
C GLU A 105 -24.80 15.14 10.48
N LYS A 106 -25.60 16.22 10.32
CA LYS A 106 -25.17 17.45 9.61
C LYS A 106 -23.93 18.14 10.14
N ASN A 107 -23.63 17.97 11.42
CA ASN A 107 -22.53 18.66 12.10
C ASN A 107 -21.41 17.70 12.55
N LEU A 108 -21.34 16.50 11.99
CA LEU A 108 -20.30 15.54 12.32
C LEU A 108 -18.93 16.06 11.86
N SER A 109 -18.01 16.21 12.80
CA SER A 109 -16.65 16.66 12.52
C SER A 109 -15.73 15.47 12.25
N LEU A 110 -15.33 15.28 11.00
CA LEU A 110 -14.31 14.27 10.63
C LEU A 110 -12.93 14.64 11.17
N ASP A 111 -12.65 15.94 11.40
CA ASP A 111 -11.39 16.40 12.02
C ASP A 111 -11.23 15.85 13.44
N GLU A 112 -12.31 15.81 14.23
CA GLU A 112 -12.24 15.22 15.56
C GLU A 112 -12.01 13.71 15.53
N ILE A 113 -12.59 13.01 14.55
CA ILE A 113 -12.42 11.57 14.38
C ILE A 113 -10.99 11.28 13.91
N SER A 114 -10.45 12.06 12.97
CA SER A 114 -9.09 11.88 12.45
C SER A 114 -8.03 12.06 13.54
N LYS A 115 -8.24 12.95 14.52
CA LYS A 115 -7.36 13.11 15.69
C LYS A 115 -7.35 11.89 16.60
N LEU A 116 -8.48 11.18 16.70
CA LEU A 116 -8.64 9.99 17.55
C LEU A 116 -8.16 8.70 16.88
N THR A 117 -7.75 8.74 15.62
CA THR A 117 -7.39 7.58 14.80
C THR A 117 -5.89 7.50 14.48
N GLU A 118 -5.03 7.95 15.38
CA GLU A 118 -3.59 7.80 15.23
C GLU A 118 -3.20 6.32 15.11
N GLY A 119 -2.31 6.01 14.16
CA GLY A 119 -1.89 4.63 13.88
C GLY A 119 -2.89 3.80 13.07
N TYR A 120 -4.01 4.39 12.62
CA TYR A 120 -4.97 3.68 11.76
C TYR A 120 -4.52 3.67 10.31
N SER A 121 -4.60 2.51 9.68
CA SER A 121 -4.48 2.34 8.23
C SER A 121 -5.80 2.72 7.52
N GLY A 122 -5.79 2.79 6.19
CA GLY A 122 -7.02 2.99 5.41
C GLY A 122 -8.07 1.90 5.68
N ALA A 123 -7.65 0.65 5.83
CA ALA A 123 -8.53 -0.48 6.16
C ALA A 123 -9.13 -0.38 7.58
N ASP A 124 -8.35 0.15 8.54
CA ASP A 124 -8.86 0.40 9.89
C ASP A 124 -9.92 1.50 9.88
N LEU A 125 -9.70 2.57 9.12
CA LEU A 125 -10.66 3.67 8.97
C LEU A 125 -11.96 3.21 8.29
N GLU A 126 -11.86 2.33 7.29
CA GLU A 126 -13.03 1.69 6.68
C GLU A 126 -13.78 0.82 7.68
N SER A 127 -13.06 0.02 8.47
CA SER A 127 -13.64 -0.81 9.52
C SER A 127 -14.31 0.04 10.61
N LEU A 128 -13.70 1.19 10.96
CA LEU A 128 -14.25 2.15 11.90
C LEU A 128 -15.57 2.74 11.40
N ALA A 129 -15.62 3.18 10.15
CA ALA A 129 -16.83 3.74 9.56
C ALA A 129 -17.95 2.69 9.49
N ARG A 130 -17.61 1.45 9.11
CA ARG A 130 -18.56 0.32 9.07
C ARG A 130 -19.11 0.02 10.46
N GLU A 131 -18.27 -0.05 11.49
CA GLU A 131 -18.72 -0.30 12.87
C GLU A 131 -19.55 0.85 13.42
N ALA A 132 -19.24 2.11 13.06
CA ALA A 132 -20.09 3.25 13.41
C ALA A 132 -21.49 3.14 12.76
N GLY A 133 -21.56 2.70 11.50
CA GLY A 133 -22.82 2.41 10.82
C GLY A 133 -23.61 1.31 11.52
N LEU A 134 -22.97 0.21 11.91
CA LEU A 134 -23.61 -0.85 12.68
C LEU A 134 -24.09 -0.36 14.06
N SER A 135 -23.32 0.51 14.72
CA SER A 135 -23.70 1.12 16.00
C SER A 135 -24.96 1.97 15.86
N SER A 136 -25.07 2.77 14.77
CA SER A 136 -26.25 3.59 14.50
C SER A 136 -27.51 2.73 14.29
N MET A 137 -27.39 1.62 13.54
CA MET A 137 -28.50 0.68 13.31
C MET A 137 -28.96 -0.01 14.60
N ARG A 138 -28.03 -0.39 15.47
CA ARG A 138 -28.35 -0.96 16.79
C ARG A 138 -29.06 0.05 17.71
N ARG A 139 -28.76 1.34 17.54
CA ARG A 139 -29.36 2.42 18.34
C ARG A 139 -30.76 2.79 17.84
N ASP A 140 -30.94 2.88 16.53
CA ASP A 140 -32.21 3.24 15.90
C ASP A 140 -32.30 2.62 14.49
N GLU A 141 -33.01 1.51 14.40
CA GLU A 141 -33.17 0.79 13.13
C GLU A 141 -34.08 1.55 12.13
N ALA A 142 -34.99 2.39 12.60
CA ALA A 142 -35.89 3.14 11.77
C ALA A 142 -35.25 4.40 11.14
N SER A 143 -34.21 4.95 11.75
CA SER A 143 -33.51 6.14 11.27
C SER A 143 -32.01 6.04 11.51
N PRO A 144 -31.26 5.29 10.70
CA PRO A 144 -29.87 4.95 10.95
C PRO A 144 -28.90 6.10 10.61
N THR A 145 -29.19 7.32 11.08
CA THR A 145 -28.25 8.45 10.96
C THR A 145 -27.07 8.21 11.88
N ILE A 146 -25.87 8.24 11.34
CA ILE A 146 -24.62 7.99 12.07
C ILE A 146 -24.22 9.26 12.81
N LEU A 147 -24.11 9.16 14.13
CA LEU A 147 -23.74 10.24 15.03
C LEU A 147 -22.27 10.13 15.42
N TYR A 148 -21.71 11.24 15.92
CA TYR A 148 -20.38 11.22 16.52
C TYR A 148 -20.22 10.20 17.66
N SER A 149 -21.29 9.98 18.45
CA SER A 149 -21.31 8.96 19.50
C SER A 149 -21.12 7.54 18.97
N ASP A 150 -21.60 7.26 17.74
CA ASP A 150 -21.47 5.95 17.10
C ASP A 150 -20.00 5.68 16.72
N PHE A 151 -19.30 6.70 16.21
CA PHE A 151 -17.84 6.62 15.99
C PHE A 151 -17.07 6.42 17.30
N LYS A 152 -17.43 7.14 18.37
CA LYS A 152 -16.82 6.91 19.71
C LYS A 152 -17.02 5.48 20.22
N GLN A 153 -18.17 4.90 19.94
CA GLN A 153 -18.44 3.51 20.29
C GLN A 153 -17.59 2.57 19.42
N ALA A 154 -17.50 2.81 18.12
CA ALA A 154 -16.70 2.03 17.18
C ALA A 154 -15.20 2.02 17.54
N LEU A 155 -14.63 3.13 18.02
CA LEU A 155 -13.23 3.25 18.49
C LEU A 155 -12.89 2.31 19.64
N LYS A 156 -13.88 1.80 20.38
CA LYS A 156 -13.63 0.81 21.45
C LYS A 156 -13.32 -0.58 20.87
N PHE A 157 -13.85 -0.89 19.70
CA PHE A 157 -13.75 -2.19 19.05
C PHE A 157 -12.65 -2.22 17.98
N VAL A 158 -12.58 -1.19 17.15
CA VAL A 158 -11.57 -1.09 16.11
C VAL A 158 -10.31 -0.46 16.69
N LYS A 159 -9.20 -1.18 16.59
CA LYS A 159 -7.89 -0.74 17.09
C LYS A 159 -6.95 -0.43 15.93
N PRO A 160 -5.97 0.46 16.12
CA PRO A 160 -4.98 0.74 15.09
C PRO A 160 -4.17 -0.53 14.77
N SER A 161 -3.95 -0.79 13.47
CA SER A 161 -3.14 -1.91 13.00
C SER A 161 -1.65 -1.55 12.88
N ILE A 162 -1.31 -0.26 12.85
CA ILE A 162 0.07 0.20 12.68
C ILE A 162 0.62 0.60 14.04
N SER A 163 1.54 -0.21 14.57
CA SER A 163 2.29 0.11 15.79
C SER A 163 3.57 0.89 15.46
N GLU A 164 4.11 1.62 16.45
CA GLU A 164 5.42 2.30 16.33
C GLU A 164 6.55 1.33 15.95
N GLU A 165 6.48 0.07 16.39
CA GLU A 165 7.43 -0.97 16.05
C GLU A 165 7.39 -1.30 14.56
N ILE A 166 6.18 -1.46 13.99
CA ILE A 166 5.97 -1.70 12.56
C ILE A 166 6.49 -0.52 11.75
N GLU A 167 6.18 0.70 12.14
CA GLU A 167 6.64 1.91 11.45
C GLU A 167 8.16 2.06 11.50
N SER A 168 8.76 1.80 12.66
CA SER A 168 10.22 1.80 12.84
C SER A 168 10.89 0.75 11.97
N TRP A 169 10.31 -0.43 11.86
CA TRP A 169 10.82 -1.52 11.04
C TRP A 169 10.80 -1.15 9.55
N TYR A 170 9.69 -0.64 9.03
CA TYR A 170 9.60 -0.16 7.64
C TYR A 170 10.58 0.98 7.36
N THR A 171 10.73 1.92 8.30
CA THR A 171 11.70 3.01 8.18
C THR A 171 13.13 2.49 8.09
N SER A 172 13.47 1.45 8.85
CA SER A 172 14.79 0.80 8.79
C SER A 172 15.07 0.14 7.45
N ILE A 173 14.04 -0.49 6.85
CA ILE A 173 14.16 -1.13 5.54
C ILE A 173 14.27 -0.08 4.44
N ARG A 174 13.44 0.97 4.50
CA ARG A 174 13.52 2.10 3.56
C ARG A 174 14.95 2.64 3.44
N LYS A 175 15.64 2.84 4.57
CA LYS A 175 17.04 3.31 4.57
C LYS A 175 17.98 2.34 3.86
N ARG A 176 17.73 1.04 3.92
CA ARG A 176 18.54 0.01 3.23
C ARG A 176 18.24 -0.09 1.74
N MET A 177 16.99 0.13 1.34
CA MET A 177 16.55 0.08 -0.05
C MET A 177 16.76 1.40 -0.79
N SER A 178 16.97 2.52 -0.09
CA SER A 178 17.30 3.80 -0.70
C SER A 178 18.70 3.71 -1.32
N VAL A 179 18.77 3.33 -2.60
CA VAL A 179 19.91 3.66 -3.43
C VAL A 179 20.03 5.19 -3.42
N PRO A 180 21.22 5.79 -3.21
CA PRO A 180 21.37 7.23 -3.27
C PRO A 180 20.90 7.69 -4.66
N LEU A 181 19.73 8.30 -4.74
CA LEU A 181 19.34 9.08 -5.91
C LEU A 181 20.40 10.18 -6.01
N ASP A 182 21.19 10.11 -7.07
CA ASP A 182 22.20 11.11 -7.39
C ASP A 182 21.55 12.49 -7.24
N GLN A 183 22.12 13.37 -6.39
CA GLN A 183 21.53 14.69 -6.07
C GLN A 183 21.43 15.60 -7.30
N ASN A 184 21.94 15.16 -8.44
CA ASN A 184 21.91 15.86 -9.71
C ASN A 184 20.56 15.75 -10.48
N ALA A 185 19.63 14.87 -10.07
CA ALA A 185 18.33 14.77 -10.75
C ALA A 185 17.34 15.89 -10.38
N LYS A 186 17.67 16.78 -9.44
CA LYS A 186 16.79 17.89 -9.01
C LYS A 186 16.79 19.08 -9.97
N ASN A 187 17.64 19.12 -10.99
CA ASN A 187 17.80 20.30 -11.86
C ASN A 187 17.33 20.10 -13.31
N GLY A 188 16.58 19.06 -13.64
CA GLY A 188 16.32 18.69 -15.04
C GLY A 188 14.87 18.51 -15.51
N ILE A 189 13.85 18.81 -14.69
CA ILE A 189 12.45 18.48 -15.09
C ILE A 189 11.54 19.72 -15.25
N TYR A 190 12.05 20.94 -15.20
CA TYR A 190 11.29 22.13 -15.61
C TYR A 190 12.19 23.08 -16.42
N SER A 191 12.29 22.84 -17.71
CA SER A 191 12.61 23.85 -18.73
C SER A 191 11.81 23.53 -19.99
#